data_8130edf12d92beebb93e33598616ca5c
#
_entry.id   8130edf12d92beebb93e33598616ca5c
#
_cell.length_a   1.000
_cell.length_b   1.000
_cell.length_c   1.000
_cell.angle_alpha   90.00
_cell.angle_beta   90.00
_cell.angle_gamma   90.00
#
_symmetry.space_group_name_H-M   'P 1'
#
loop_
_entity.id
_entity.type
_entity.pdbx_description
1 polymer ?
#
loop_
_entity_poly.entity_id
_entity_poly.type
_entity_poly.pdbx_seq_one_letter_code
_entity_poly.pdbx_strand_id
1 'polypeptide(L)'
;MSKYVLHIPRVKFIDGQLVSILLEGTTLASEIAKQIDSCYFVDAVGYYDGRLFDEKLMVVFSDIDVGEMFRKVCEKYHDLLCQEEYAYEKDNDLIKFKIS
;
A
#
# COMPACT_ATOMS: atom_id res chain seq x y z
N MET A 1 10.96 13.03 -12.96
CA MET A 1 9.75 12.25 -12.59
C MET A 1 10.18 10.94 -11.96
N SER A 2 9.70 10.65 -10.77
CA SER A 2 10.03 9.40 -10.07
C SER A 2 8.93 8.36 -10.29
N LYS A 3 9.33 7.09 -10.23
CA LYS A 3 8.42 5.95 -10.24
C LYS A 3 8.16 5.50 -8.82
N TYR A 4 6.90 5.47 -8.42
CA TYR A 4 6.48 4.96 -7.13
C TYR A 4 5.69 3.66 -7.32
N VAL A 5 5.95 2.68 -6.47
CA VAL A 5 5.17 1.45 -6.42
C VAL A 5 4.65 1.33 -5.00
N LEU A 6 3.35 1.57 -4.82
CA LEU A 6 2.73 1.54 -3.50
C LEU A 6 2.18 0.14 -3.25
N HIS A 7 2.57 -0.45 -2.12
CA HIS A 7 2.08 -1.76 -1.72
C HIS A 7 0.76 -1.59 -0.98
N ILE A 8 -0.34 -1.81 -1.68
CA ILE A 8 -1.68 -1.65 -1.13
C ILE A 8 -2.08 -2.93 -0.38
N PRO A 9 -2.33 -2.86 0.94
CA PRO A 9 -2.71 -4.04 1.71
C PRO A 9 -4.03 -4.64 1.23
N ARG A 10 -4.10 -5.97 1.15
CA ARG A 10 -5.32 -6.70 0.80
C ARG A 10 -5.77 -7.65 1.90
N VAL A 11 -4.91 -7.88 2.90
CA VAL A 11 -5.18 -8.76 4.03
C VAL A 11 -4.65 -8.14 5.31
N LYS A 12 -5.23 -8.55 6.43
CA LYS A 12 -4.71 -8.25 7.76
C LYS A 12 -4.77 -9.50 8.61
N PHE A 13 -3.99 -9.53 9.69
CA PHE A 13 -4.01 -10.62 10.65
C PHE A 13 -4.92 -10.23 11.83
N ILE A 14 -5.89 -11.09 12.12
CA ILE A 14 -6.70 -10.97 13.33
C ILE A 14 -6.65 -12.32 14.02
N ASP A 15 -6.13 -12.35 15.25
CA ASP A 15 -5.99 -13.57 16.05
C ASP A 15 -5.28 -14.68 15.29
N GLY A 16 -4.21 -14.33 14.57
CA GLY A 16 -3.41 -15.27 13.80
C GLY A 16 -4.01 -15.71 12.47
N GLN A 17 -5.16 -15.19 12.09
CA GLN A 17 -5.82 -15.52 10.83
C GLN A 17 -5.74 -14.38 9.83
N LEU A 18 -5.57 -14.73 8.55
CA LEU A 18 -5.62 -13.76 7.46
C LEU A 18 -7.08 -13.41 7.16
N VAL A 19 -7.37 -12.12 7.19
CA VAL A 19 -8.69 -11.58 6.88
C VAL A 19 -8.56 -10.63 5.71
N SER A 20 -9.46 -10.74 4.73
CA SER A 20 -9.46 -9.85 3.57
C SER A 20 -9.84 -8.43 3.97
N ILE A 21 -9.05 -7.46 3.48
CA ILE A 21 -9.35 -6.03 3.59
C ILE A 21 -9.39 -5.38 2.21
N LEU A 22 -9.96 -6.10 1.26
CA LEU A 22 -10.02 -5.64 -0.12
C LEU A 22 -10.73 -4.28 -0.26
N LEU A 23 -11.83 -4.07 0.46
CA LEU A 23 -12.56 -2.81 0.42
C LEU A 23 -11.76 -1.66 1.03
N GLU A 24 -11.11 -1.90 2.16
CA GLU A 24 -10.27 -0.91 2.86
C GLU A 24 -9.07 -0.53 1.99
N GLY A 25 -8.44 -1.51 1.35
CA GLY A 25 -7.33 -1.27 0.42
C GLY A 25 -7.78 -0.49 -0.81
N THR A 26 -8.96 -0.77 -1.33
CA THR A 26 -9.55 -0.03 -2.46
C THR A 26 -9.83 1.42 -2.07
N THR A 27 -10.33 1.66 -0.87
CA THR A 27 -10.56 3.02 -0.35
C THR A 27 -9.25 3.80 -0.26
N LEU A 28 -8.20 3.19 0.28
CA LEU A 28 -6.87 3.77 0.36
C LEU A 28 -6.36 4.16 -1.04
N ALA A 29 -6.40 3.22 -1.99
CA ALA A 29 -5.93 3.45 -3.35
C ALA A 29 -6.74 4.54 -4.05
N SER A 30 -8.06 4.55 -3.88
CA SER A 30 -8.94 5.56 -4.48
C SER A 30 -8.62 6.97 -3.97
N GLU A 31 -8.31 7.09 -2.69
CA GLU A 31 -7.99 8.40 -2.12
C GLU A 31 -6.66 8.95 -2.67
N ILE A 32 -5.69 8.06 -2.90
CA ILE A 32 -4.44 8.45 -3.55
C ILE A 32 -4.70 8.81 -5.01
N ALA A 33 -5.49 8.00 -5.72
CA ALA A 33 -5.78 8.21 -7.14
C ALA A 33 -6.43 9.56 -7.42
N LYS A 34 -7.22 10.09 -6.49
CA LYS A 34 -7.84 11.41 -6.63
C LYS A 34 -6.84 12.56 -6.67
N GLN A 35 -5.62 12.34 -6.21
CA GLN A 35 -4.61 13.37 -6.07
C GLN A 35 -3.51 13.30 -7.13
N ILE A 36 -3.62 12.35 -8.06
CA ILE A 36 -2.64 12.11 -9.12
C ILE A 36 -3.33 12.06 -10.48
N ASP A 37 -2.56 12.23 -11.55
CA ASP A 37 -3.11 12.26 -12.91
C ASP A 37 -3.45 10.87 -13.42
N SER A 38 -2.57 9.89 -13.18
CA SER A 38 -2.77 8.54 -13.68
C SER A 38 -1.95 7.52 -12.87
N CYS A 39 -2.42 6.29 -12.90
CA CYS A 39 -1.72 5.17 -12.30
C CYS A 39 -2.16 3.88 -12.99
N TYR A 40 -1.45 2.79 -12.70
CA TYR A 40 -1.95 1.46 -13.04
C TYR A 40 -1.68 0.51 -11.89
N PHE A 41 -2.40 -0.61 -11.89
CA PHE A 41 -2.31 -1.61 -10.83
C PHE A 41 -1.72 -2.91 -11.35
N VAL A 42 -0.95 -3.58 -10.51
CA VAL A 42 -0.38 -4.89 -10.79
C VAL A 42 -0.75 -5.81 -9.64
N ASP A 43 -1.26 -7.00 -9.97
CA ASP A 43 -1.47 -8.05 -8.98
C ASP A 43 -0.13 -8.76 -8.73
N ALA A 44 0.16 -9.01 -7.47
CA ALA A 44 1.39 -9.68 -7.06
C ALA A 44 1.11 -10.66 -5.94
N VAL A 45 2.08 -11.54 -5.68
CA VAL A 45 2.03 -12.45 -4.54
C VAL A 45 3.21 -12.11 -3.63
N GLY A 46 2.90 -11.74 -2.39
CA GLY A 46 3.91 -11.46 -1.39
C GLY A 46 4.22 -12.69 -0.53
N TYR A 47 5.42 -12.72 0.01
CA TYR A 47 5.84 -13.73 0.97
C TYR A 47 6.27 -13.03 2.26
N TYR A 48 5.67 -13.43 3.37
CA TYR A 48 6.03 -12.88 4.67
C TYR A 48 5.73 -13.92 5.76
N ASP A 49 6.69 -14.12 6.65
CA ASP A 49 6.55 -15.00 7.81
C ASP A 49 6.04 -16.40 7.45
N GLY A 50 6.64 -17.00 6.40
CA GLY A 50 6.31 -18.34 5.96
C GLY A 50 5.01 -18.49 5.20
N ARG A 51 4.36 -17.38 4.84
CA ARG A 51 3.06 -17.39 4.15
C ARG A 51 3.10 -16.60 2.86
N LEU A 52 2.34 -17.07 1.88
CA LEU A 52 2.06 -16.35 0.64
C LEU A 52 0.71 -15.65 0.77
N PHE A 53 0.62 -14.44 0.25
CA PHE A 53 -0.63 -13.69 0.22
C PHE A 53 -0.67 -12.75 -0.96
N ASP A 54 -1.88 -12.45 -1.41
CA ASP A 54 -2.10 -11.55 -2.52
C ASP A 54 -1.79 -10.10 -2.13
N GLU A 55 -1.15 -9.39 -3.04
CA GLU A 55 -0.87 -7.96 -2.90
C GLU A 55 -1.35 -7.22 -4.14
N LYS A 56 -1.73 -5.96 -3.96
CA LYS A 56 -2.02 -5.03 -5.05
C LYS A 56 -0.94 -3.97 -5.08
N LEU A 57 -0.28 -3.80 -6.21
CA LEU A 57 0.71 -2.75 -6.39
C LEU A 57 0.08 -1.61 -7.20
N MET A 58 0.22 -0.39 -6.70
CA MET A 58 -0.24 0.82 -7.40
C MET A 58 0.98 1.54 -7.93
N VAL A 59 1.12 1.60 -9.24
CA VAL A 59 2.29 2.19 -9.90
C VAL A 59 1.96 3.60 -10.37
N VAL A 60 2.77 4.56 -9.92
CA VAL A 60 2.57 5.98 -10.18
C VAL A 60 3.88 6.60 -10.65
N PHE A 61 3.83 7.39 -11.73
CA PHE A 61 4.95 8.22 -12.16
C PHE A 61 4.59 9.66 -11.85
N SER A 62 5.41 10.36 -11.06
CA SER A 62 5.04 11.69 -10.58
C SER A 62 6.25 12.54 -10.21
N ASP A 63 6.09 13.86 -10.32
CA ASP A 63 7.07 14.82 -9.82
C ASP A 63 6.78 15.22 -8.37
N ILE A 64 5.59 14.91 -7.84
CA ILE A 64 5.27 15.16 -6.43
C ILE A 64 5.66 13.96 -5.59
N ASP A 65 5.77 14.15 -4.27
CA ASP A 65 6.12 13.07 -3.35
C ASP A 65 4.90 12.20 -3.04
N VAL A 66 4.69 11.18 -3.87
CA VAL A 66 3.60 10.22 -3.71
C VAL A 66 3.83 9.33 -2.48
N GLY A 67 5.08 9.09 -2.11
CA GLY A 67 5.42 8.31 -0.91
C GLY A 67 4.89 8.98 0.37
N GLU A 68 5.08 10.30 0.49
CA GLU A 68 4.57 11.04 1.63
C GLU A 68 3.03 11.08 1.63
N MET A 69 2.42 11.23 0.47
CA MET A 69 0.97 11.14 0.31
C MET A 69 0.46 9.78 0.76
N PHE A 70 1.13 8.70 0.35
CA PHE A 70 0.79 7.34 0.76
C PHE A 70 0.86 7.18 2.28
N ARG A 71 1.93 7.68 2.90
CA ARG A 71 2.07 7.64 4.36
C ARG A 71 0.89 8.32 5.06
N LYS A 72 0.51 9.51 4.62
CA LYS A 72 -0.60 10.25 5.23
C LYS A 72 -1.93 9.52 5.10
N VAL A 73 -2.19 8.92 3.96
CA VAL A 73 -3.43 8.16 3.76
C VAL A 73 -3.42 6.87 4.58
N CYS A 74 -2.27 6.21 4.71
CA CYS A 74 -2.13 5.05 5.61
C CYS A 74 -2.40 5.43 7.06
N GLU A 75 -1.90 6.59 7.51
CA GLU A 75 -2.20 7.08 8.86
C GLU A 75 -3.69 7.27 9.08
N LYS A 76 -4.36 7.86 8.10
CA LYS A 76 -5.80 8.11 8.17
C LYS A 76 -6.62 6.83 8.33
N TYR A 77 -6.22 5.77 7.65
CA TYR A 77 -6.97 4.50 7.63
C TYR A 77 -6.32 3.38 8.44
N HIS A 78 -5.31 3.70 9.25
CA HIS A 78 -4.53 2.68 9.96
C HIS A 78 -5.39 1.76 10.83
N ASP A 79 -6.42 2.30 11.51
CA ASP A 79 -7.29 1.50 12.35
C ASP A 79 -8.07 0.43 11.57
N LEU A 80 -8.32 0.69 10.29
CA LEU A 80 -9.02 -0.26 9.42
C LEU A 80 -8.05 -1.23 8.75
N LEU A 81 -6.85 -0.73 8.40
CA LEU A 81 -5.86 -1.52 7.66
C LEU A 81 -5.10 -2.49 8.58
N CYS A 82 -4.82 -2.07 9.81
CA CYS A 82 -4.18 -2.90 10.84
C CYS A 82 -2.90 -3.59 10.38
N GLN A 83 -2.01 -2.85 9.71
CA GLN A 83 -0.73 -3.37 9.25
C GLN A 83 0.36 -3.06 10.26
N GLU A 84 1.27 -4.02 10.51
CA GLU A 84 2.46 -3.76 11.32
C GLU A 84 3.40 -2.81 10.60
N GLU A 85 3.48 -2.94 9.28
CA GLU A 85 4.41 -2.20 8.45
C GLU A 85 3.79 -1.96 7.09
N TYR A 86 4.04 -0.77 6.56
CA TYR A 86 3.65 -0.39 5.20
C TYR A 86 4.92 -0.25 4.36
N ALA A 87 4.79 -0.42 3.05
CA ALA A 87 5.92 -0.32 2.15
C ALA A 87 5.55 0.34 0.84
N TYR A 88 6.50 1.04 0.27
CA TYR A 88 6.43 1.49 -1.12
C TYR A 88 7.83 1.52 -1.70
N GLU A 89 7.92 1.58 -3.02
CA GLU A 89 9.19 1.74 -3.71
C GLU A 89 9.23 3.09 -4.38
N LYS A 90 10.39 3.72 -4.36
CA LYS A 90 10.66 4.94 -5.11
C LYS A 90 11.91 4.70 -5.93
N ASP A 91 11.78 4.73 -7.25
CA ASP A 91 12.88 4.50 -8.19
C ASP A 91 13.66 3.21 -7.84
N ASN A 92 12.93 2.14 -7.54
CA ASN A 92 13.40 0.81 -7.17
C ASN A 92 13.98 0.66 -5.75
N ASP A 93 14.00 1.74 -4.95
CA ASP A 93 14.41 1.66 -3.55
C ASP A 93 13.20 1.36 -2.69
N LEU A 94 13.26 0.28 -1.91
CA LEU A 94 12.20 -0.11 -1.00
C LEU A 94 12.25 0.75 0.26
N ILE A 95 11.13 1.37 0.59
CA ILE A 95 10.97 2.22 1.77
C ILE A 95 9.85 1.65 2.62
N LYS A 96 10.16 1.34 3.88
CA LYS A 96 9.22 0.79 4.84
C LYS A 96 8.96 1.78 5.95
N PHE A 97 7.73 1.81 6.46
CA PHE A 97 7.39 2.66 7.61
C PHE A 97 6.32 2.02 8.47
N LYS A 98 6.30 2.41 9.73
CA LYS A 98 5.31 1.98 10.71
C LYS A 98 4.51 3.19 11.17
N ILE A 99 3.26 2.94 11.55
CA ILE A 99 2.36 3.95 12.12
C ILE A 99 2.08 3.54 13.54
N SER A 100 2.39 4.42 14.47
CA SER A 100 2.20 4.18 15.90
C SER A 100 0.90 4.79 16.42
#